data_c7ebd5cc5865a34a71c0fd46205a1660
#
_entry.id   c7ebd5cc5865a34a71c0fd46205a1660
#
_cell.length_a   1.000
_cell.length_b   1.000
_cell.length_c   1.000
_cell.angle_alpha   90.00
_cell.angle_beta   90.00
_cell.angle_gamma   90.00
#
_symmetry.space_group_name_H-M   'P 1'
#
loop_
_entity.id
_entity.type
_entity.pdbx_description
1 polymer ?
#
loop_
_entity_poly.entity_id
_entity_poly.type
_entity_poly.pdbx_seq_one_letter_code
_entity_poly.pdbx_strand_id
1 'polypeptide(L)'
;MIVAWLVIVLLAAGALSVIVHMLRSEESQPPRTWVRRVRAAPFVICATLSLWIAQRAPKGRKPFTVDLSLDRQDLLQSMTKVPHLVGAAVFFLLAVVAFGTRRLVRAFLATMLLGIGWEIGQTTVIGHYARLTDLAPDLTGAVLALALVAAIRWSTDGRAGRSSPIAADDPRT
;
A
#
# COMPACT_ATOMS: atom_id res chain seq x y z
N MET A 1 21.90 -0.91 -4.34
CA MET A 1 20.87 0.15 -4.16
C MET A 1 19.99 0.35 -5.41
N ILE A 2 20.54 0.63 -6.58
CA ILE A 2 19.81 0.93 -7.82
C ILE A 2 18.78 -0.17 -8.17
N VAL A 3 19.16 -1.45 -8.10
CA VAL A 3 18.26 -2.58 -8.40
C VAL A 3 17.02 -2.60 -7.49
N ALA A 4 17.19 -2.32 -6.19
CA ALA A 4 16.06 -2.28 -5.26
C ALA A 4 15.06 -1.16 -5.61
N TRP A 5 15.54 0.04 -5.94
CA TRP A 5 14.69 1.14 -6.39
C TRP A 5 13.98 0.83 -7.71
N LEU A 6 14.66 0.17 -8.63
CA LEU A 6 14.07 -0.24 -9.91
C LEU A 6 12.92 -1.24 -9.71
N VAL A 7 13.11 -2.22 -8.83
CA VAL A 7 12.04 -3.18 -8.46
C VAL A 7 10.85 -2.46 -7.81
N ILE A 8 11.10 -1.52 -6.90
CA ILE A 8 10.06 -0.73 -6.24
C ILE A 8 9.24 0.07 -7.27
N VAL A 9 9.91 0.75 -8.20
CA VAL A 9 9.26 1.54 -9.26
C VAL A 9 8.42 0.63 -10.18
N LEU A 10 8.96 -0.52 -10.57
CA LEU A 10 8.24 -1.48 -11.42
C LEU A 10 6.99 -2.04 -10.71
N LEU A 11 7.10 -2.37 -9.42
CA LEU A 11 5.96 -2.83 -8.62
C LEU A 11 4.90 -1.74 -8.49
N ALA A 12 5.30 -0.49 -8.22
CA ALA A 12 4.37 0.63 -8.13
C ALA A 12 3.66 0.90 -9.47
N ALA A 13 4.40 0.96 -10.57
CA ALA A 13 3.85 1.19 -11.90
C ALA A 13 2.90 0.06 -12.33
N GLY A 14 3.31 -1.20 -12.09
CA GLY A 14 2.46 -2.37 -12.35
C GLY A 14 1.17 -2.35 -11.54
N ALA A 15 1.25 -2.07 -10.23
CA ALA A 15 0.09 -1.97 -9.37
C ALA A 15 -0.86 -0.84 -9.82
N LEU A 16 -0.35 0.35 -10.13
CA LEU A 16 -1.14 1.47 -10.63
C LEU A 16 -1.83 1.13 -11.95
N SER A 17 -1.12 0.49 -12.89
CA SER A 17 -1.69 0.06 -14.17
C SER A 17 -2.87 -0.91 -13.96
N VAL A 18 -2.72 -1.88 -13.06
CA VAL A 18 -3.81 -2.82 -12.71
C VAL A 18 -4.96 -2.08 -12.05
N ILE A 19 -4.70 -1.14 -11.12
CA ILE A 19 -5.75 -0.36 -10.44
C ILE A 19 -6.53 0.48 -11.46
N VAL A 20 -5.85 1.17 -12.39
CA VAL A 20 -6.50 1.96 -13.45
C VAL A 20 -7.35 1.06 -14.33
N HIS A 21 -6.84 -0.13 -14.71
CA HIS A 21 -7.61 -1.10 -15.47
C HIS A 21 -8.86 -1.58 -14.69
N MET A 22 -8.73 -1.90 -13.40
CA MET A 22 -9.85 -2.32 -12.55
C MET A 22 -10.92 -1.23 -12.42
N LEU A 23 -10.52 0.05 -12.34
CA LEU A 23 -11.45 1.18 -12.27
C LEU A 23 -12.19 1.43 -13.59
N ARG A 24 -11.54 1.15 -14.73
CA ARG A 24 -12.14 1.34 -16.07
C ARG A 24 -13.03 0.19 -16.50
N SER A 25 -12.73 -1.04 -16.06
CA SER A 25 -13.44 -2.24 -16.51
C SER A 25 -14.79 -2.46 -15.84
N GLU A 26 -15.33 -1.47 -15.06
CA GLU A 26 -16.62 -1.59 -14.35
C GLU A 26 -16.95 -3.05 -14.05
N GLU A 27 -16.27 -3.66 -13.08
CA GLU A 27 -16.49 -5.07 -12.73
C GLU A 27 -17.92 -5.23 -12.17
N SER A 28 -18.89 -5.37 -13.06
CA SER A 28 -20.29 -5.66 -12.73
C SER A 28 -20.44 -7.04 -12.07
N GLN A 29 -19.44 -7.91 -12.22
CA GLN A 29 -19.42 -9.24 -11.62
C GLN A 29 -18.21 -9.43 -10.69
N PRO A 30 -18.40 -10.13 -9.54
CA PRO A 30 -17.28 -10.45 -8.66
C PRO A 30 -16.27 -11.33 -9.41
N PRO A 31 -14.96 -11.01 -9.32
CA PRO A 31 -13.95 -11.79 -10.02
C PRO A 31 -13.92 -13.24 -9.53
N ARG A 32 -13.68 -14.16 -10.45
CA ARG A 32 -13.52 -15.58 -10.13
C ARG A 32 -12.47 -15.80 -9.03
N THR A 33 -12.64 -16.80 -8.21
CA THR A 33 -11.76 -17.06 -7.03
C THR A 33 -10.28 -17.15 -7.39
N TRP A 34 -9.92 -17.76 -8.53
CA TRP A 34 -8.54 -17.85 -8.99
C TRP A 34 -7.95 -16.47 -9.35
N VAL A 35 -8.73 -15.58 -9.98
CA VAL A 35 -8.31 -14.20 -10.30
C VAL A 35 -7.97 -13.43 -9.01
N ARG A 36 -8.81 -13.58 -7.96
CA ARG A 36 -8.53 -12.97 -6.64
C ARG A 36 -7.23 -13.49 -6.05
N ARG A 37 -6.94 -14.79 -6.15
CA ARG A 37 -5.69 -15.39 -5.65
C ARG A 37 -4.47 -14.85 -6.39
N VAL A 38 -4.54 -14.78 -7.73
CA VAL A 38 -3.46 -14.23 -8.55
C VAL A 38 -3.20 -12.76 -8.22
N ARG A 39 -4.24 -11.95 -8.06
CA ARG A 39 -4.11 -10.53 -7.65
C ARG A 39 -3.53 -10.36 -6.25
N ALA A 40 -3.80 -11.28 -5.32
CA ALA A 40 -3.28 -11.22 -3.96
C ALA A 40 -1.80 -11.69 -3.86
N ALA A 41 -1.33 -12.52 -4.79
CA ALA A 41 0.00 -13.12 -4.70
C ALA A 41 1.14 -12.09 -4.57
N PRO A 42 1.21 -10.99 -5.35
CA PRO A 42 2.28 -9.99 -5.20
C PRO A 42 2.32 -9.38 -3.79
N PHE A 43 1.16 -9.02 -3.23
CA PHE A 43 1.07 -8.48 -1.88
C PHE A 43 1.57 -9.49 -0.85
N VAL A 44 1.08 -10.73 -0.90
CA VAL A 44 1.45 -11.79 0.06
C VAL A 44 2.94 -12.11 -0.02
N ILE A 45 3.48 -12.28 -1.23
CA ILE A 45 4.90 -12.57 -1.43
C ILE A 45 5.78 -11.44 -0.88
N CYS A 46 5.50 -10.20 -1.27
CA CYS A 46 6.28 -9.04 -0.81
C CYS A 46 6.16 -8.85 0.71
N ALA A 47 4.96 -9.00 1.30
CA ALA A 47 4.76 -8.90 2.73
C ALA A 47 5.53 -9.97 3.50
N THR A 48 5.45 -11.23 3.06
CA THR A 48 6.18 -12.35 3.68
C THR A 48 7.69 -12.13 3.62
N LEU A 49 8.21 -11.74 2.45
CA LEU A 49 9.64 -11.47 2.29
C LEU A 49 10.09 -10.29 3.16
N SER A 50 9.29 -9.23 3.25
CA SER A 50 9.61 -8.08 4.10
C SER A 50 9.67 -8.48 5.56
N LEU A 51 8.66 -9.16 6.09
CA LEU A 51 8.65 -9.62 7.48
C LEU A 51 9.81 -10.60 7.78
N TRP A 52 10.16 -11.46 6.82
CA TRP A 52 11.31 -12.34 6.97
C TRP A 52 12.63 -11.55 7.01
N ILE A 53 12.78 -10.51 6.17
CA ILE A 53 13.95 -9.63 6.17
C ILE A 53 14.04 -8.86 7.49
N ALA A 54 12.91 -8.34 8.02
CA ALA A 54 12.87 -7.63 9.29
C ALA A 54 13.38 -8.45 10.47
N GLN A 55 13.19 -9.77 10.43
CA GLN A 55 13.62 -10.69 11.48
C GLN A 55 15.07 -11.17 11.32
N ARG A 56 15.77 -10.83 10.22
CA ARG A 56 17.17 -11.20 10.04
C ARG A 56 18.05 -10.48 11.04
N ALA A 57 18.82 -11.25 11.79
CA ALA A 57 19.69 -10.77 12.86
C ALA A 57 21.16 -11.12 12.57
N PRO A 58 21.81 -10.52 11.55
CA PRO A 58 23.18 -10.87 11.16
C PRO A 58 24.21 -10.58 12.26
N LYS A 59 23.91 -9.64 13.16
CA LYS A 59 24.75 -9.29 14.31
C LYS A 59 24.31 -9.96 15.62
N GLY A 60 23.33 -10.87 15.55
CA GLY A 60 22.78 -11.54 16.72
C GLY A 60 21.47 -10.91 17.24
N ARG A 61 20.97 -11.47 18.35
CA ARG A 61 19.71 -11.05 18.98
C ARG A 61 19.96 -10.37 20.33
N LYS A 62 19.09 -9.45 20.69
CA LYS A 62 19.03 -8.74 21.98
C LYS A 62 17.71 -9.00 22.68
N PRO A 63 17.57 -8.69 23.98
CA PRO A 63 16.29 -8.68 24.64
C PRO A 63 15.27 -7.80 23.93
N PHE A 64 14.00 -8.16 24.02
CA PHE A 64 12.90 -7.40 23.42
C PHE A 64 12.90 -5.95 23.94
N THR A 65 12.98 -5.01 23.03
CA THR A 65 12.98 -3.57 23.35
C THR A 65 12.13 -2.81 22.34
N VAL A 66 11.19 -2.01 22.85
CA VAL A 66 10.36 -1.10 22.07
C VAL A 66 10.46 0.29 22.69
N ASP A 67 10.63 1.29 21.86
CA ASP A 67 10.56 2.69 22.26
C ASP A 67 9.18 3.23 21.88
N LEU A 68 8.37 3.54 22.88
CA LEU A 68 7.03 4.11 22.72
C LEU A 68 7.01 5.62 22.86
N SER A 69 8.18 6.28 23.00
CA SER A 69 8.26 7.74 23.09
C SER A 69 7.75 8.39 21.79
N LEU A 70 7.04 9.50 21.96
CA LEU A 70 6.56 10.35 20.86
C LEU A 70 7.28 11.70 20.92
N ASP A 71 8.62 11.65 20.91
CA ASP A 71 9.38 12.89 20.85
C ASP A 71 9.32 13.52 19.44
N ARG A 72 9.17 14.83 19.41
CA ARG A 72 9.12 15.61 18.17
C ARG A 72 10.37 15.43 17.31
N GLN A 73 11.53 15.33 17.94
CA GLN A 73 12.80 15.20 17.23
C GLN A 73 12.92 13.83 16.58
N ASP A 74 12.54 12.75 17.29
CA ASP A 74 12.48 11.40 16.76
C ASP A 74 11.47 11.27 15.62
N LEU A 75 10.31 11.92 15.74
CA LEU A 75 9.30 11.95 14.69
C LEU A 75 9.83 12.61 13.40
N LEU A 76 10.48 13.79 13.52
CA LEU A 76 11.07 14.47 12.37
C LEU A 76 12.18 13.63 11.73
N GLN A 77 13.02 12.98 12.53
CA GLN A 77 14.04 12.07 12.03
C GLN A 77 13.44 10.86 11.31
N SER A 78 12.38 10.27 11.86
CA SER A 78 11.69 9.14 11.24
C SER A 78 11.09 9.52 9.89
N MET A 79 10.55 10.72 9.74
CA MET A 79 10.00 11.20 8.45
C MET A 79 11.05 11.32 7.35
N THR A 80 12.34 11.34 7.66
CA THR A 80 13.43 11.29 6.65
C THR A 80 13.70 9.88 6.11
N LYS A 81 13.07 8.85 6.68
CA LYS A 81 13.20 7.46 6.24
C LYS A 81 12.41 7.20 4.95
N VAL A 82 12.87 7.76 3.84
CA VAL A 82 12.25 7.60 2.51
C VAL A 82 11.90 6.15 2.15
N PRO A 83 12.74 5.12 2.46
CA PRO A 83 12.40 3.74 2.16
C PRO A 83 11.12 3.25 2.85
N HIS A 84 10.83 3.67 4.09
CA HIS A 84 9.58 3.35 4.81
C HIS A 84 8.37 3.99 4.13
N LEU A 85 8.46 5.29 3.84
CA LEU A 85 7.39 6.03 3.16
C LEU A 85 7.04 5.41 1.81
N VAL A 86 8.04 5.17 0.96
CA VAL A 86 7.85 4.59 -0.37
C VAL A 86 7.40 3.14 -0.27
N GLY A 87 7.99 2.37 0.66
CA GLY A 87 7.61 0.99 0.92
C GLY A 87 6.13 0.86 1.28
N ALA A 88 5.66 1.66 2.24
CA ALA A 88 4.25 1.66 2.65
C ALA A 88 3.31 2.09 1.52
N ALA A 89 3.70 3.09 0.70
CA ALA A 89 2.92 3.48 -0.47
C ALA A 89 2.77 2.31 -1.46
N VAL A 90 3.86 1.60 -1.77
CA VAL A 90 3.84 0.43 -2.68
C VAL A 90 3.02 -0.71 -2.08
N PHE A 91 3.20 -1.02 -0.79
CA PHE A 91 2.38 -2.05 -0.12
C PHE A 91 0.91 -1.72 -0.12
N PHE A 92 0.53 -0.45 0.06
CA PHE A 92 -0.85 -0.02 -0.06
C PHE A 92 -1.40 -0.27 -1.48
N LEU A 93 -0.64 0.09 -2.53
CA LEU A 93 -1.07 -0.16 -3.91
C LEU A 93 -1.23 -1.67 -4.20
N LEU A 94 -0.30 -2.50 -3.75
CA LEU A 94 -0.39 -3.96 -3.87
C LEU A 94 -1.60 -4.51 -3.09
N ALA A 95 -1.89 -3.98 -1.90
CA ALA A 95 -3.07 -4.33 -1.11
C ALA A 95 -4.37 -3.93 -1.83
N VAL A 96 -4.42 -2.77 -2.50
CA VAL A 96 -5.57 -2.37 -3.33
C VAL A 96 -5.79 -3.34 -4.49
N VAL A 97 -4.72 -3.78 -5.15
CA VAL A 97 -4.81 -4.83 -6.20
C VAL A 97 -5.37 -6.13 -5.62
N ALA A 98 -4.91 -6.53 -4.43
CA ALA A 98 -5.32 -7.75 -3.75
C ALA A 98 -6.79 -7.73 -3.30
N PHE A 99 -7.20 -6.65 -2.62
CA PHE A 99 -8.54 -6.53 -2.01
C PHE A 99 -9.59 -5.91 -2.93
N GLY A 100 -9.17 -5.19 -3.96
CA GLY A 100 -10.01 -4.45 -4.88
C GLY A 100 -10.22 -2.99 -4.49
N THR A 101 -10.46 -2.15 -5.50
CA THR A 101 -10.59 -0.68 -5.40
C THR A 101 -11.74 -0.20 -4.51
N ARG A 102 -12.74 -1.04 -4.23
CA ARG A 102 -13.86 -0.74 -3.33
C ARG A 102 -13.55 -1.00 -1.85
N ARG A 103 -12.40 -1.60 -1.53
CA ARG A 103 -12.04 -2.04 -0.17
C ARG A 103 -10.80 -1.32 0.36
N LEU A 104 -10.72 -0.01 0.12
CA LEU A 104 -9.54 0.82 0.47
C LEU A 104 -9.20 0.78 1.96
N VAL A 105 -10.20 0.74 2.84
CA VAL A 105 -9.99 0.61 4.29
C VAL A 105 -9.27 -0.71 4.63
N ARG A 106 -9.64 -1.83 3.99
CA ARG A 106 -8.96 -3.12 4.22
C ARG A 106 -7.52 -3.09 3.71
N ALA A 107 -7.29 -2.46 2.56
CA ALA A 107 -5.94 -2.28 2.03
C ALA A 107 -5.08 -1.43 2.97
N PHE A 108 -5.64 -0.35 3.51
CA PHE A 108 -4.98 0.51 4.47
C PHE A 108 -4.62 -0.23 5.76
N LEU A 109 -5.58 -0.92 6.36
CA LEU A 109 -5.35 -1.70 7.58
C LEU A 109 -4.30 -2.80 7.37
N ALA A 110 -4.33 -3.51 6.23
CA ALA A 110 -3.34 -4.53 5.93
C ALA A 110 -1.93 -3.93 5.80
N THR A 111 -1.79 -2.73 5.20
CA THR A 111 -0.52 -2.02 5.10
C THR A 111 -0.01 -1.59 6.47
N MET A 112 -0.89 -1.03 7.33
CA MET A 112 -0.51 -0.63 8.70
C MET A 112 -0.10 -1.83 9.55
N LEU A 113 -0.83 -2.95 9.46
CA LEU A 113 -0.47 -4.18 10.15
C LEU A 113 0.89 -4.73 9.68
N LEU A 114 1.22 -4.57 8.41
CA LEU A 114 2.53 -4.95 7.90
C LEU A 114 3.65 -4.06 8.45
N GLY A 115 3.45 -2.74 8.53
CA GLY A 115 4.39 -1.80 9.15
C GLY A 115 4.63 -2.13 10.62
N ILE A 116 3.54 -2.36 11.40
CA ILE A 116 3.64 -2.80 12.80
C ILE A 116 4.38 -4.14 12.90
N GLY A 117 4.09 -5.09 12.03
CA GLY A 117 4.78 -6.38 11.97
C GLY A 117 6.26 -6.26 11.68
N TRP A 118 6.65 -5.30 10.82
CA TRP A 118 8.04 -4.97 10.54
C TRP A 118 8.76 -4.46 11.79
N GLU A 119 8.19 -3.50 12.50
CA GLU A 119 8.75 -2.96 13.74
C GLU A 119 8.86 -4.05 14.82
N ILE A 120 7.81 -4.87 15.00
CA ILE A 120 7.85 -6.01 15.94
C ILE A 120 8.97 -6.98 15.54
N GLY A 121 9.15 -7.26 14.25
CA GLY A 121 10.23 -8.12 13.75
C GLY A 121 11.62 -7.63 14.14
N GLN A 122 11.81 -6.32 14.25
CA GLN A 122 13.09 -5.70 14.59
C GLN A 122 13.37 -5.59 16.09
N THR A 123 12.38 -5.78 16.96
CA THR A 123 12.51 -5.58 18.42
C THR A 123 13.65 -6.36 19.07
N THR A 124 13.95 -7.55 18.54
CA THR A 124 14.99 -8.45 19.07
C THR A 124 16.29 -8.44 18.26
N VAL A 125 16.40 -7.59 17.24
CA VAL A 125 17.57 -7.57 16.34
C VAL A 125 18.60 -6.55 16.82
N ILE A 126 19.87 -6.97 17.00
CA ILE A 126 20.95 -6.06 17.38
C ILE A 126 21.18 -5.03 16.26
N GLY A 127 21.26 -3.76 16.64
CA GLY A 127 21.46 -2.64 15.71
C GLY A 127 20.15 -2.05 15.16
N HIS A 128 18.99 -2.61 15.53
CA HIS A 128 17.69 -2.06 15.22
C HIS A 128 16.94 -1.67 16.50
N TYR A 129 16.15 -0.62 16.43
CA TYR A 129 15.29 -0.15 17.51
C TYR A 129 13.90 0.02 16.92
N ALA A 130 12.95 -0.77 17.41
CA ALA A 130 11.56 -0.59 17.07
C ALA A 130 11.03 0.65 17.80
N ARG A 131 10.59 1.65 17.06
CA ARG A 131 10.08 2.91 17.59
C ARG A 131 8.68 3.16 17.07
N LEU A 132 7.80 3.65 17.95
CA LEU A 132 6.45 4.04 17.54
C LEU A 132 6.48 5.17 16.48
N THR A 133 7.47 6.06 16.56
CA THR A 133 7.67 7.14 15.58
C THR A 133 8.02 6.62 14.18
N ASP A 134 8.54 5.39 14.05
CA ASP A 134 8.89 4.79 12.76
C ASP A 134 7.65 4.37 11.94
N LEU A 135 6.48 4.31 12.58
CA LEU A 135 5.20 4.13 11.87
C LEU A 135 4.70 5.42 11.16
N ALA A 136 5.25 6.59 11.50
CA ALA A 136 4.81 7.85 10.88
C ALA A 136 5.09 7.93 9.37
N PRO A 137 6.30 7.59 8.86
CA PRO A 137 6.52 7.52 7.41
C PRO A 137 5.67 6.45 6.74
N ASP A 138 5.41 5.30 7.40
CA ASP A 138 4.55 4.25 6.86
C ASP A 138 3.11 4.75 6.71
N LEU A 139 2.57 5.41 7.74
CA LEU A 139 1.25 6.05 7.72
C LEU A 139 1.16 7.09 6.59
N THR A 140 2.18 7.94 6.49
CA THR A 140 2.23 9.01 5.49
C THR A 140 2.25 8.42 4.08
N GLY A 141 3.08 7.42 3.80
CA GLY A 141 3.15 6.73 2.52
C GLY A 141 1.83 6.08 2.13
N ALA A 142 1.18 5.39 3.07
CA ALA A 142 -0.12 4.77 2.85
C ALA A 142 -1.23 5.81 2.57
N VAL A 143 -1.25 6.95 3.30
CA VAL A 143 -2.21 8.04 3.11
C VAL A 143 -2.01 8.72 1.75
N LEU A 144 -0.77 8.99 1.34
CA LEU A 144 -0.48 9.56 0.02
C LEU A 144 -0.94 8.63 -1.11
N ALA A 145 -0.67 7.33 -0.99
CA ALA A 145 -1.12 6.35 -1.98
C ALA A 145 -2.65 6.19 -1.99
N LEU A 146 -3.31 6.26 -0.82
CA LEU A 146 -4.77 6.29 -0.71
C LEU A 146 -5.35 7.52 -1.42
N ALA A 147 -4.79 8.70 -1.19
CA ALA A 147 -5.22 9.93 -1.85
C ALA A 147 -5.05 9.84 -3.38
N LEU A 148 -3.94 9.28 -3.86
CA LEU A 148 -3.70 9.03 -5.28
C LEU A 148 -4.78 8.12 -5.88
N VAL A 149 -5.07 6.98 -5.25
CA VAL A 149 -6.09 6.04 -5.74
C VAL A 149 -7.49 6.69 -5.73
N ALA A 150 -7.81 7.45 -4.68
CA ALA A 150 -9.07 8.19 -4.60
C ALA A 150 -9.19 9.25 -5.71
N ALA A 151 -8.12 9.99 -6.00
CA ALA A 151 -8.10 10.98 -7.09
C ALA A 151 -8.29 10.33 -8.47
N ILE A 152 -7.61 9.20 -8.73
CA ILE A 152 -7.77 8.44 -9.98
C ILE A 152 -9.22 7.96 -10.10
N ARG A 153 -9.80 7.42 -9.03
CA ARG A 153 -11.19 6.95 -9.01
C ARG A 153 -12.14 8.09 -9.33
N TRP A 154 -12.02 9.24 -8.66
CA TRP A 154 -12.84 10.41 -8.93
C TRP A 154 -12.77 10.83 -10.40
N SER A 155 -11.57 10.87 -10.98
CA SER A 155 -11.39 11.26 -12.38
C SER A 155 -12.03 10.27 -13.37
N THR A 156 -12.13 8.99 -13.02
CA THR A 156 -12.79 7.96 -13.85
C THR A 156 -14.32 8.03 -13.72
N ASP A 157 -14.85 8.20 -12.51
CA ASP A 157 -16.28 8.27 -12.25
C ASP A 157 -16.91 9.55 -12.87
N GLY A 158 -16.20 10.69 -12.81
CA GLY A 158 -16.66 11.95 -13.39
C GLY A 158 -16.72 11.97 -14.93
N ARG A 159 -15.98 11.08 -15.60
CA ARG A 159 -16.06 10.92 -17.07
C ARG A 159 -17.24 10.05 -17.49
N ALA A 160 -17.59 9.04 -16.72
CA ALA A 160 -18.71 8.15 -17.01
C ALA A 160 -20.04 8.90 -16.96
N GLY A 161 -20.22 9.85 -16.05
CA GLY A 161 -21.44 10.67 -15.92
C GLY A 161 -21.67 11.68 -17.06
N ARG A 162 -20.59 12.06 -17.81
CA ARG A 162 -20.71 13.03 -18.91
C ARG A 162 -21.03 12.41 -20.27
N SER A 163 -20.94 11.13 -20.42
CA SER A 163 -21.20 10.41 -21.67
C SER A 163 -22.62 9.84 -21.79
N SER A 164 -23.54 10.18 -20.86
CA SER A 164 -24.98 9.90 -21.06
C SER A 164 -25.50 10.80 -22.18
N PRO A 165 -25.84 10.28 -23.37
CA PRO A 165 -26.50 11.09 -24.39
C PRO A 165 -27.80 11.56 -23.77
N ILE A 166 -28.06 12.86 -23.83
CA ILE A 166 -29.39 13.41 -23.70
C ILE A 166 -30.25 12.56 -24.62
N ALA A 167 -31.12 11.73 -24.03
CA ALA A 167 -32.16 11.06 -24.82
C ALA A 167 -32.86 12.16 -25.61
N ALA A 168 -32.57 12.21 -26.90
CA ALA A 168 -33.25 13.09 -27.80
C ALA A 168 -34.72 12.74 -27.63
N ASP A 169 -35.51 13.69 -27.10
CA ASP A 169 -36.98 13.62 -27.08
C ASP A 169 -37.43 13.19 -28.48
N ASP A 170 -37.92 11.98 -28.58
CA ASP A 170 -38.57 11.50 -29.80
C ASP A 170 -39.90 12.28 -29.94
N PRO A 171 -40.03 13.20 -30.91
CA PRO A 171 -41.22 14.00 -31.05
C PRO A 171 -42.37 13.26 -31.71
N ARG A 172 -42.42 11.92 -31.57
CA ARG A 172 -43.45 11.07 -32.19
C ARG A 172 -44.32 10.37 -31.14
N THR A 173 -45.06 11.13 -30.31
CA THR A 173 -46.27 10.66 -29.66
C THR A 173 -47.35 11.75 -29.73
#